data_28eb99d7419115c3139f0af910a85951
#
_entry.id   28eb99d7419115c3139f0af910a85951
#
_cell.length_a   1.000
_cell.length_b   1.000
_cell.length_c   1.000
_cell.angle_alpha   90.00
_cell.angle_beta   90.00
_cell.angle_gamma   90.00
#
_symmetry.space_group_name_H-M   'P 1'
#
loop_
_entity.id
_entity.type
_entity.pdbx_description
1 polymer ?
#
loop_
_entity_poly.entity_id
_entity_poly.type
_entity_poly.pdbx_seq_one_letter_code
_entity_poly.pdbx_strand_id
1 'polypeptide(L)'
;MLFFAGWGSEENLFRHPVEEGYDYLLCFDYRTLDFDYTQIEGYTEIRLLAWSMGVWVASRVFTGHSFPWQMKLAVNGTPFPIDDRRGIPEMIFKGTLEHFSEDTLARFRRRMCGSSGQTEEFLSRTPTRTAEELREELAALALGITAYGSSSFIWDRAIIGNRDKIFPPRNQHEAWQGTEIMETEAEHYETSLFSRLLEGKGEEWTRH
;
A
#
# COMPACT_ATOMS: atom_id res chain seq x y z
N MET A 1 14.00 -6.72 1.52
CA MET A 1 12.63 -6.18 1.71
C MET A 1 12.11 -5.68 0.39
N LEU A 2 10.94 -6.16 -0.03
CA LEU A 2 10.23 -5.68 -1.21
C LEU A 2 8.98 -4.94 -0.74
N PHE A 3 8.83 -3.66 -1.10
CA PHE A 3 7.72 -2.83 -0.65
C PHE A 3 6.93 -2.23 -1.81
N PHE A 4 5.67 -2.59 -1.90
CA PHE A 4 4.69 -1.99 -2.80
C PHE A 4 3.94 -0.89 -2.06
N ALA A 5 4.30 0.35 -2.33
CA ALA A 5 3.72 1.52 -1.65
C ALA A 5 2.30 1.85 -2.15
N GLY A 6 1.62 2.76 -1.48
CA GLY A 6 0.30 3.22 -1.89
C GLY A 6 0.34 4.16 -3.09
N TRP A 7 -0.82 4.43 -3.68
CA TRP A 7 -0.96 5.45 -4.71
C TRP A 7 -0.43 6.80 -4.24
N GLY A 8 0.25 7.49 -5.14
CA GLY A 8 0.83 8.81 -4.88
C GLY A 8 2.10 8.78 -4.05
N SER A 9 2.71 7.61 -3.88
CA SER A 9 4.00 7.47 -3.21
C SER A 9 5.17 7.87 -4.08
N GLU A 10 6.27 8.17 -3.42
CA GLU A 10 7.57 8.49 -4.02
C GLU A 10 8.72 7.93 -3.18
N GLU A 11 9.90 7.85 -3.78
CA GLU A 11 11.11 7.33 -3.12
C GLU A 11 11.40 8.03 -1.80
N ASN A 12 11.32 9.37 -1.77
CA ASN A 12 11.67 10.16 -0.59
C ASN A 12 10.77 9.89 0.63
N LEU A 13 9.54 9.44 0.41
CA LEU A 13 8.58 9.15 1.47
C LEU A 13 9.01 7.94 2.32
N PHE A 14 9.61 6.95 1.67
CA PHE A 14 9.96 5.66 2.28
C PHE A 14 11.46 5.35 2.19
N ARG A 15 12.30 6.39 2.07
CA ARG A 15 13.75 6.19 2.10
C ARG A 15 14.15 5.62 3.45
N HIS A 16 14.79 4.47 3.42
CA HIS A 16 15.17 3.72 4.61
C HIS A 16 16.63 3.24 4.49
N PRO A 17 17.47 3.41 5.52
CA PRO A 17 18.79 2.81 5.54
C PRO A 17 18.67 1.29 5.57
N VAL A 18 19.47 0.61 4.76
CA VAL A 18 19.47 -0.84 4.63
C VAL A 18 20.64 -1.42 5.40
N GLU A 19 20.40 -2.44 6.22
CA GLU A 19 21.46 -3.15 6.94
C GLU A 19 22.32 -3.96 5.96
N GLU A 20 23.58 -4.18 6.31
CA GLU A 20 24.51 -5.00 5.52
C GLU A 20 23.94 -6.43 5.32
N GLY A 21 23.99 -6.91 4.09
CA GLY A 21 23.45 -8.23 3.71
C GLY A 21 21.95 -8.24 3.37
N TYR A 22 21.30 -7.09 3.38
CA TYR A 22 19.90 -6.92 2.96
C TYR A 22 19.80 -5.93 1.80
N ASP A 23 18.75 -6.10 1.01
CA ASP A 23 18.38 -5.16 -0.04
C ASP A 23 16.96 -4.65 0.19
N TYR A 24 16.70 -3.43 -0.30
CA TYR A 24 15.40 -2.78 -0.24
C TYR A 24 14.98 -2.34 -1.63
N LEU A 25 13.85 -2.86 -2.10
CA LEU A 25 13.23 -2.48 -3.36
C LEU A 25 11.87 -1.84 -3.07
N LEU A 26 11.71 -0.57 -3.46
CA LEU A 26 10.47 0.18 -3.37
C LEU A 26 9.78 0.24 -4.74
N CYS A 27 8.53 -0.23 -4.79
CA CYS A 27 7.67 -0.17 -5.96
C CYS A 27 6.59 0.90 -5.75
N PHE A 28 6.48 1.81 -6.68
CA PHE A 28 5.48 2.88 -6.73
C PHE A 28 5.26 3.33 -8.18
N ASP A 29 4.31 4.23 -8.43
CA ASP A 29 3.93 4.69 -9.77
C ASP A 29 3.34 3.57 -10.63
N TYR A 30 2.10 3.24 -10.34
CA TYR A 30 1.38 2.14 -10.98
C TYR A 30 0.64 2.55 -12.27
N ARG A 31 1.22 3.43 -13.08
CA ARG A 31 0.72 3.70 -14.45
C ARG A 31 0.86 2.46 -15.34
N THR A 32 1.77 1.55 -15.00
CA THR A 32 1.81 0.17 -15.50
C THR A 32 1.91 -0.80 -14.32
N LEU A 33 1.57 -2.07 -14.57
CA LEU A 33 1.74 -3.15 -13.61
C LEU A 33 2.97 -4.02 -13.92
N ASP A 34 3.84 -3.52 -14.80
CA ASP A 34 5.05 -4.22 -15.19
C ASP A 34 6.00 -4.32 -14.00
N PHE A 35 6.46 -5.52 -13.74
CA PHE A 35 7.43 -5.80 -12.68
C PHE A 35 8.56 -6.66 -13.24
N ASP A 36 9.78 -6.20 -13.06
CA ASP A 36 10.97 -6.95 -13.46
C ASP A 36 11.34 -7.97 -12.37
N TYR A 37 10.93 -9.20 -12.58
CA TYR A 37 11.17 -10.30 -11.64
C TYR A 37 12.66 -10.62 -11.45
N THR A 38 13.54 -10.25 -12.39
CA THR A 38 14.98 -10.47 -12.26
C THR A 38 15.57 -9.71 -11.07
N GLN A 39 14.93 -8.63 -10.64
CA GLN A 39 15.36 -7.85 -9.47
C GLN A 39 15.20 -8.61 -8.14
N ILE A 40 14.40 -9.66 -8.13
CA ILE A 40 14.17 -10.48 -6.94
C ILE A 40 14.60 -11.95 -7.11
N GLU A 41 15.16 -12.30 -8.26
CA GLU A 41 15.76 -13.61 -8.48
C GLU A 41 17.03 -13.79 -7.65
N GLY A 42 17.25 -15.02 -7.18
CA GLY A 42 18.46 -15.35 -6.41
C GLY A 42 18.41 -15.03 -4.92
N TYR A 43 17.41 -14.31 -4.44
CA TYR A 43 17.23 -14.13 -3.00
C TYR A 43 16.75 -15.43 -2.35
N THR A 44 17.29 -15.74 -1.19
CA THR A 44 16.88 -16.91 -0.39
C THR A 44 15.69 -16.65 0.50
N GLU A 45 15.45 -15.39 0.83
CA GLU A 45 14.31 -14.94 1.64
C GLU A 45 13.83 -13.57 1.18
N ILE A 46 12.51 -13.42 1.02
CA ILE A 46 11.88 -12.15 0.63
C ILE A 46 10.78 -11.80 1.64
N ARG A 47 10.88 -10.62 2.22
CA ARG A 47 9.80 -9.98 2.97
C ARG A 47 9.03 -9.07 2.05
N LEU A 48 7.74 -9.32 1.89
CA LEU A 48 6.84 -8.48 1.12
C LEU A 48 6.02 -7.59 2.05
N LEU A 49 6.16 -6.29 1.89
CA LEU A 49 5.30 -5.28 2.49
C LEU A 49 4.46 -4.65 1.38
N ALA A 50 3.18 -4.45 1.61
CA ALA A 50 2.36 -3.68 0.69
C ALA A 50 1.39 -2.78 1.45
N TRP A 51 1.17 -1.58 0.95
CA TRP A 51 0.32 -0.57 1.57
C TRP A 51 -0.75 -0.07 0.61
N SER A 52 -1.99 0.07 1.11
CA SER A 52 -3.06 0.75 0.37
C SER A 52 -3.32 0.07 -0.99
N MET A 53 -3.32 0.82 -2.09
CA MET A 53 -3.43 0.30 -3.46
C MET A 53 -2.31 -0.69 -3.82
N GLY A 54 -1.13 -0.54 -3.22
CA GLY A 54 -0.02 -1.46 -3.41
C GLY A 54 -0.33 -2.90 -3.01
N VAL A 55 -1.29 -3.12 -2.10
CA VAL A 55 -1.75 -4.47 -1.73
C VAL A 55 -2.39 -5.17 -2.94
N TRP A 56 -3.26 -4.48 -3.67
CA TRP A 56 -3.85 -5.04 -4.88
C TRP A 56 -2.79 -5.23 -5.97
N VAL A 57 -1.91 -4.25 -6.18
CA VAL A 57 -0.85 -4.34 -7.20
C VAL A 57 0.06 -5.54 -6.92
N ALA A 58 0.59 -5.67 -5.72
CA ALA A 58 1.42 -6.81 -5.34
C ALA A 58 0.67 -8.14 -5.52
N SER A 59 -0.60 -8.19 -5.14
CA SER A 59 -1.44 -9.36 -5.34
C SER A 59 -1.54 -9.74 -6.82
N ARG A 60 -1.67 -8.75 -7.72
CA ARG A 60 -1.73 -8.98 -9.17
C ARG A 60 -0.39 -9.43 -9.74
N VAL A 61 0.67 -8.70 -9.41
CA VAL A 61 2.04 -8.97 -9.87
C VAL A 61 2.47 -10.39 -9.50
N PHE A 62 2.16 -10.86 -8.29
CA PHE A 62 2.63 -12.15 -7.81
C PHE A 62 1.61 -13.29 -7.94
N THR A 63 0.44 -13.07 -8.54
CA THR A 63 -0.49 -14.16 -8.83
C THR A 63 0.15 -15.18 -9.76
N GLY A 64 0.18 -16.44 -9.33
CA GLY A 64 0.76 -17.55 -10.10
C GLY A 64 2.29 -17.65 -10.00
N HIS A 65 2.94 -16.76 -9.29
CA HIS A 65 4.40 -16.80 -9.07
C HIS A 65 4.71 -17.31 -7.66
N SER A 66 5.79 -18.08 -7.56
CA SER A 66 6.30 -18.59 -6.28
C SER A 66 7.72 -18.08 -6.06
N PHE A 67 7.92 -17.38 -4.94
CA PHE A 67 9.20 -16.87 -4.48
C PHE A 67 9.44 -17.32 -3.03
N PRO A 68 10.67 -17.24 -2.52
CA PRO A 68 10.99 -17.63 -1.15
C PRO A 68 10.46 -16.62 -0.12
N TRP A 69 9.14 -16.49 -0.04
CA TRP A 69 8.48 -15.57 0.87
C TRP A 69 8.73 -15.94 2.33
N GLN A 70 9.42 -15.09 3.05
CA GLN A 70 9.54 -15.21 4.50
C GLN A 70 8.24 -14.75 5.17
N MET A 71 7.72 -13.59 4.77
CA MET A 71 6.48 -13.01 5.28
C MET A 71 5.88 -12.05 4.25
N LYS A 72 4.55 -12.01 4.17
CA LYS A 72 3.78 -11.13 3.28
C LYS A 72 2.79 -10.33 4.12
N LEU A 73 3.08 -9.04 4.32
CA LEU A 73 2.29 -8.11 5.14
C LEU A 73 1.53 -7.13 4.25
N ALA A 74 0.21 -7.09 4.44
CA ALA A 74 -0.67 -6.05 3.87
C ALA A 74 -0.97 -5.01 4.94
N VAL A 75 -0.88 -3.72 4.62
CA VAL A 75 -1.10 -2.62 5.55
C VAL A 75 -2.13 -1.66 4.98
N ASN A 76 -3.20 -1.39 5.73
CA ASN A 76 -4.21 -0.39 5.37
C ASN A 76 -4.63 -0.46 3.91
N GLY A 77 -4.91 -1.67 3.42
CA GLY A 77 -5.32 -1.95 2.05
C GLY A 77 -5.88 -3.35 1.95
N THR A 78 -6.47 -3.68 0.80
CA THR A 78 -7.09 -4.99 0.59
C THR A 78 -6.89 -5.47 -0.85
N PRO A 79 -7.07 -6.78 -1.14
CA PRO A 79 -7.10 -7.29 -2.52
C PRO A 79 -8.32 -6.81 -3.32
N PHE A 80 -9.26 -6.09 -2.69
CA PHE A 80 -10.47 -5.54 -3.28
C PHE A 80 -10.49 -4.01 -3.11
N PRO A 81 -9.57 -3.26 -3.76
CA PRO A 81 -9.29 -1.87 -3.40
C PRO A 81 -10.46 -0.90 -3.68
N ILE A 82 -11.35 -1.24 -4.64
CA ILE A 82 -12.55 -0.48 -4.95
C ILE A 82 -13.73 -1.42 -4.76
N ASP A 83 -14.37 -1.39 -3.59
CA ASP A 83 -15.47 -2.27 -3.21
C ASP A 83 -16.19 -1.69 -1.99
N ASP A 84 -17.50 -1.56 -2.03
CA ASP A 84 -18.29 -0.94 -0.97
C ASP A 84 -18.20 -1.65 0.39
N ARG A 85 -17.85 -2.94 0.40
CA ARG A 85 -17.79 -3.76 1.60
C ARG A 85 -16.37 -4.16 2.01
N ARG A 86 -15.41 -4.17 1.06
CA ARG A 86 -14.08 -4.75 1.28
C ARG A 86 -12.92 -3.80 0.93
N GLY A 87 -13.22 -2.61 0.44
CA GLY A 87 -12.24 -1.63 -0.01
C GLY A 87 -12.68 -0.21 0.22
N ILE A 88 -12.18 0.69 -0.60
CA ILE A 88 -12.67 2.06 -0.70
C ILE A 88 -14.05 2.00 -1.35
N PRO A 89 -15.08 2.64 -0.78
CA PRO A 89 -16.41 2.68 -1.39
C PRO A 89 -16.36 3.25 -2.81
N GLU A 90 -17.04 2.57 -3.76
CA GLU A 90 -16.98 2.90 -5.19
C GLU A 90 -17.27 4.37 -5.49
N MET A 91 -18.32 4.93 -4.85
CA MET A 91 -18.70 6.33 -5.04
C MET A 91 -17.62 7.30 -4.54
N ILE A 92 -16.90 6.96 -3.47
CA ILE A 92 -15.80 7.78 -2.93
C ILE A 92 -14.62 7.77 -3.88
N PHE A 93 -14.24 6.58 -4.37
CA PHE A 93 -13.15 6.44 -5.32
C PHE A 93 -13.45 7.19 -6.63
N LYS A 94 -14.63 6.94 -7.21
CA LYS A 94 -15.11 7.58 -8.43
C LYS A 94 -15.13 9.10 -8.29
N GLY A 95 -15.70 9.61 -7.21
CA GLY A 95 -15.74 11.06 -6.95
C GLY A 95 -14.33 11.68 -6.83
N THR A 96 -13.37 10.94 -6.25
CA THR A 96 -11.98 11.39 -6.17
C THR A 96 -11.35 11.50 -7.57
N LEU A 97 -11.56 10.49 -8.42
CA LEU A 97 -10.98 10.45 -9.76
C LEU A 97 -11.63 11.50 -10.71
N GLU A 98 -12.97 11.62 -10.69
CA GLU A 98 -13.72 12.52 -11.57
C GLU A 98 -13.48 14.00 -11.24
N HIS A 99 -13.28 14.31 -9.96
CA HIS A 99 -13.07 15.70 -9.48
C HIS A 99 -11.63 15.93 -9.02
N PHE A 100 -10.68 15.21 -9.61
CA PHE A 100 -9.29 15.30 -9.23
C PHE A 100 -8.74 16.71 -9.52
N SER A 101 -8.11 17.29 -8.50
CA SER A 101 -7.49 18.61 -8.52
C SER A 101 -6.46 18.72 -7.40
N GLU A 102 -5.63 19.74 -7.38
CA GLU A 102 -4.71 20.05 -6.27
C GLU A 102 -5.46 20.14 -4.92
N ASP A 103 -6.63 20.75 -4.90
CA ASP A 103 -7.45 20.86 -3.69
C ASP A 103 -7.97 19.49 -3.22
N THR A 104 -8.37 18.65 -4.16
CA THR A 104 -8.81 17.27 -3.86
C THR A 104 -7.67 16.43 -3.33
N LEU A 105 -6.50 16.56 -3.94
CA LEU A 105 -5.27 15.90 -3.49
C LEU A 105 -4.87 16.37 -2.08
N ALA A 106 -4.91 17.67 -1.82
CA ALA A 106 -4.61 18.21 -0.50
C ALA A 106 -5.59 17.70 0.57
N ARG A 107 -6.89 17.60 0.24
CA ARG A 107 -7.90 17.00 1.14
C ARG A 107 -7.66 15.52 1.37
N PHE A 108 -7.31 14.77 0.32
CA PHE A 108 -6.94 13.36 0.43
C PHE A 108 -5.76 13.17 1.38
N ARG A 109 -4.66 13.93 1.20
CA ARG A 109 -3.46 13.86 2.06
C ARG A 109 -3.77 14.15 3.52
N ARG A 110 -4.59 15.17 3.81
CA ARG A 110 -5.05 15.45 5.19
C ARG A 110 -5.87 14.31 5.79
N ARG A 111 -6.74 13.71 5.00
CA ARG A 111 -7.57 12.59 5.43
C ARG A 111 -6.72 11.33 5.67
N MET A 112 -5.73 11.09 4.83
CA MET A 112 -4.79 9.98 4.90
C MET A 112 -3.92 10.05 6.17
N CYS A 113 -3.40 11.24 6.47
CA CYS A 113 -2.51 11.46 7.63
C CYS A 113 -3.26 11.71 8.95
N GLY A 114 -4.54 12.05 8.91
CA GLY A 114 -5.40 12.21 10.08
C GLY A 114 -5.17 13.46 10.93
N SER A 115 -3.98 14.02 10.95
CA SER A 115 -3.63 15.23 11.69
C SER A 115 -2.82 16.22 10.85
N SER A 116 -2.82 17.51 11.24
CA SER A 116 -2.01 18.54 10.58
C SER A 116 -0.52 18.27 10.70
N GLY A 117 -0.05 17.86 11.88
CA GLY A 117 1.37 17.57 12.10
C GLY A 117 1.89 16.42 11.24
N GLN A 118 1.14 15.32 11.13
CA GLN A 118 1.50 14.23 10.22
C GLN A 118 1.40 14.63 8.74
N THR A 119 0.44 15.50 8.40
CA THR A 119 0.33 16.02 7.02
C THR A 119 1.54 16.89 6.68
N GLU A 120 1.98 17.76 7.59
CA GLU A 120 3.18 18.59 7.40
C GLU A 120 4.44 17.71 7.29
N GLU A 121 4.58 16.70 8.14
CA GLU A 121 5.67 15.74 8.08
C GLU A 121 5.67 14.97 6.74
N PHE A 122 4.52 14.46 6.32
CA PHE A 122 4.35 13.83 5.02
C PHE A 122 4.80 14.76 3.89
N LEU A 123 4.29 15.99 3.85
CA LEU A 123 4.60 16.98 2.82
C LEU A 123 6.06 17.43 2.86
N SER A 124 6.74 17.40 3.98
CA SER A 124 8.17 17.72 4.08
C SER A 124 9.09 16.68 3.41
N ARG A 125 8.61 15.46 3.25
CA ARG A 125 9.35 14.36 2.61
C ARG A 125 9.03 14.18 1.14
N THR A 126 8.05 14.89 0.64
CA THR A 126 7.49 14.75 -0.70
C THR A 126 7.23 16.12 -1.30
N PRO A 127 6.51 16.19 -2.37
CA PRO A 127 6.48 15.34 -3.54
C PRO A 127 6.97 16.13 -4.74
N THR A 128 7.69 15.45 -5.58
CA THR A 128 8.09 16.00 -6.88
C THR A 128 7.08 15.65 -7.97
N ARG A 129 6.24 14.65 -7.73
CA ARG A 129 5.23 14.22 -8.70
C ARG A 129 4.07 15.22 -8.79
N THR A 130 3.73 15.57 -10.02
CA THR A 130 2.65 16.52 -10.33
C THR A 130 1.27 15.91 -10.06
N ALA A 131 0.26 16.75 -9.87
CA ALA A 131 -1.12 16.28 -9.74
C ALA A 131 -1.59 15.53 -10.99
N GLU A 132 -1.12 15.90 -12.19
CA GLU A 132 -1.47 15.20 -13.43
C GLU A 132 -0.91 13.77 -13.43
N GLU A 133 0.36 13.56 -13.08
CA GLU A 133 0.95 12.22 -12.96
C GLU A 133 0.20 11.37 -11.93
N LEU A 134 -0.20 11.95 -10.81
CA LEU A 134 -0.97 11.23 -9.77
C LEU A 134 -2.39 10.89 -10.25
N ARG A 135 -2.99 11.75 -11.06
CA ARG A 135 -4.29 11.50 -11.70
C ARG A 135 -4.18 10.37 -12.72
N GLU A 136 -3.14 10.37 -13.55
CA GLU A 136 -2.87 9.32 -14.53
C GLU A 136 -2.70 7.96 -13.84
N GLU A 137 -1.91 7.91 -12.75
CA GLU A 137 -1.72 6.70 -11.96
C GLU A 137 -3.05 6.20 -11.37
N LEU A 138 -3.85 7.09 -10.79
CA LEU A 138 -5.15 6.72 -10.22
C LEU A 138 -6.11 6.18 -11.28
N ALA A 139 -6.11 6.76 -12.49
CA ALA A 139 -6.89 6.30 -13.61
C ALA A 139 -6.42 4.93 -14.13
N ALA A 140 -5.11 4.72 -14.22
CA ALA A 140 -4.53 3.43 -14.61
C ALA A 140 -4.88 2.33 -13.62
N LEU A 141 -4.80 2.61 -12.32
CA LEU A 141 -5.23 1.69 -11.25
C LEU A 141 -6.72 1.34 -11.40
N ALA A 142 -7.60 2.32 -11.63
CA ALA A 142 -9.03 2.08 -11.82
C ALA A 142 -9.31 1.15 -13.01
N LEU A 143 -8.64 1.38 -14.13
CA LEU A 143 -8.73 0.53 -15.33
C LEU A 143 -8.23 -0.89 -15.04
N GLY A 144 -7.07 -1.02 -14.41
CA GLY A 144 -6.49 -2.32 -14.05
C GLY A 144 -7.38 -3.11 -13.09
N ILE A 145 -7.93 -2.47 -12.06
CA ILE A 145 -8.83 -3.10 -11.09
C ILE A 145 -10.10 -3.61 -11.80
N THR A 146 -10.66 -2.82 -12.71
CA THR A 146 -11.84 -3.22 -13.48
C THR A 146 -11.54 -4.39 -14.42
N ALA A 147 -10.38 -4.37 -15.07
CA ALA A 147 -9.99 -5.39 -16.05
C ALA A 147 -9.60 -6.72 -15.42
N TYR A 148 -8.89 -6.69 -14.30
CA TYR A 148 -8.31 -7.91 -13.73
C TYR A 148 -9.08 -8.46 -12.52
N GLY A 149 -9.87 -7.64 -11.83
CA GLY A 149 -10.60 -8.03 -10.63
C GLY A 149 -9.69 -8.39 -9.45
N SER A 150 -10.18 -9.30 -8.61
CA SER A 150 -9.44 -9.81 -7.45
C SER A 150 -8.42 -10.89 -7.85
N SER A 151 -7.46 -11.12 -6.98
CA SER A 151 -6.36 -12.06 -7.13
C SER A 151 -6.48 -13.23 -6.14
N SER A 152 -5.92 -14.37 -6.50
CA SER A 152 -5.77 -15.54 -5.61
C SER A 152 -4.48 -15.51 -4.78
N PHE A 153 -3.73 -14.42 -4.79
CA PHE A 153 -2.52 -14.27 -3.99
C PHE A 153 -2.86 -14.30 -2.49
N ILE A 154 -2.15 -15.12 -1.74
CA ILE A 154 -2.41 -15.34 -0.32
C ILE A 154 -1.43 -14.50 0.49
N TRP A 155 -1.96 -13.66 1.37
CA TRP A 155 -1.21 -12.88 2.35
C TRP A 155 -1.08 -13.66 3.67
N ASP A 156 0.03 -13.46 4.36
CA ASP A 156 0.22 -14.10 5.67
C ASP A 156 -0.47 -13.28 6.77
N ARG A 157 -0.43 -11.93 6.69
CA ARG A 157 -1.02 -11.07 7.71
C ARG A 157 -1.48 -9.73 7.13
N ALA A 158 -2.56 -9.19 7.70
CA ALA A 158 -3.06 -7.85 7.46
C ALA A 158 -2.90 -6.97 8.71
N ILE A 159 -2.36 -5.77 8.54
CA ILE A 159 -2.27 -4.76 9.59
C ILE A 159 -3.31 -3.70 9.30
N ILE A 160 -4.26 -3.52 10.22
CA ILE A 160 -5.39 -2.60 10.08
C ILE A 160 -5.25 -1.45 11.07
N GLY A 161 -5.14 -0.24 10.54
CA GLY A 161 -5.23 0.98 11.32
C GLY A 161 -6.66 1.30 11.70
N ASN A 162 -6.97 1.31 12.99
CA ASN A 162 -8.34 1.55 13.50
C ASN A 162 -8.86 2.96 13.18
N ARG A 163 -7.96 3.88 12.78
CA ARG A 163 -8.31 5.26 12.40
C ARG A 163 -8.22 5.50 10.90
N ASP A 164 -8.06 4.45 10.10
CA ASP A 164 -7.99 4.56 8.64
C ASP A 164 -9.29 5.14 8.06
N LYS A 165 -9.17 6.32 7.42
CA LYS A 165 -10.28 7.03 6.79
C LYS A 165 -10.31 6.85 5.26
N ILE A 166 -9.36 6.11 4.70
CA ILE A 166 -9.26 5.81 3.27
C ILE A 166 -9.84 4.42 2.99
N PHE A 167 -9.27 3.38 3.61
CA PHE A 167 -9.83 2.03 3.63
C PHE A 167 -10.55 1.83 4.97
N PRO A 168 -11.88 1.94 5.03
CA PRO A 168 -12.59 1.82 6.30
C PRO A 168 -12.22 0.53 7.04
N PRO A 169 -11.87 0.56 8.33
CA PRO A 169 -11.46 -0.63 9.09
C PRO A 169 -12.46 -1.77 8.97
N ARG A 170 -13.78 -1.47 9.02
CA ARG A 170 -14.85 -2.46 8.83
C ARG A 170 -14.69 -3.20 7.49
N ASN A 171 -14.38 -2.48 6.42
CA ASN A 171 -14.24 -3.07 5.08
C ASN A 171 -12.96 -3.91 4.99
N GLN A 172 -11.89 -3.48 5.66
CA GLN A 172 -10.66 -4.27 5.75
C GLN A 172 -10.92 -5.58 6.50
N HIS A 173 -11.62 -5.56 7.64
CA HIS A 173 -11.99 -6.79 8.37
C HIS A 173 -12.81 -7.76 7.51
N GLU A 174 -13.75 -7.25 6.72
CA GLU A 174 -14.52 -8.09 5.81
C GLU A 174 -13.65 -8.70 4.69
N ALA A 175 -12.68 -7.92 4.17
CA ALA A 175 -11.78 -8.38 3.13
C ALA A 175 -10.78 -9.45 3.59
N TRP A 176 -10.37 -9.37 4.85
CA TRP A 176 -9.32 -10.21 5.43
C TRP A 176 -9.83 -11.40 6.23
N GLN A 177 -11.11 -11.79 6.05
CA GLN A 177 -11.64 -13.01 6.66
C GLN A 177 -10.78 -14.23 6.28
N GLY A 178 -10.28 -14.94 7.30
CA GLY A 178 -9.39 -16.10 7.12
C GLY A 178 -7.90 -15.77 7.00
N THR A 179 -7.52 -14.48 7.04
CA THR A 179 -6.12 -14.02 7.15
C THR A 179 -5.87 -13.55 8.59
N GLU A 180 -4.66 -13.73 9.10
CA GLU A 180 -4.28 -13.19 10.40
C GLU A 180 -4.34 -11.65 10.37
N ILE A 181 -5.00 -11.05 11.37
CA ILE A 181 -5.18 -9.61 11.48
C ILE A 181 -4.46 -9.09 12.72
N MET A 182 -3.67 -8.03 12.54
CA MET A 182 -3.16 -7.20 13.63
C MET A 182 -3.80 -5.81 13.54
N GLU A 183 -4.36 -5.36 14.64
CA GLU A 183 -4.92 -4.01 14.75
C GLU A 183 -3.91 -3.04 15.35
N THR A 184 -3.94 -1.80 14.90
CA THR A 184 -3.12 -0.71 15.43
C THR A 184 -3.90 0.58 15.47
N GLU A 185 -3.57 1.47 16.41
CA GLU A 185 -4.18 2.80 16.53
C GLU A 185 -3.63 3.80 15.49
N ALA A 186 -3.37 3.34 14.27
CA ALA A 186 -2.81 4.16 13.21
C ALA A 186 -3.90 4.73 12.28
N GLU A 187 -3.60 5.87 11.69
CA GLU A 187 -4.31 6.43 10.53
C GLU A 187 -3.91 5.63 9.26
N HIS A 188 -4.42 6.02 8.09
CA HIS A 188 -4.07 5.35 6.83
C HIS A 188 -2.55 5.40 6.55
N TYR A 189 -1.93 6.55 6.81
CA TYR A 189 -0.48 6.75 6.80
C TYR A 189 -0.02 7.26 8.16
N GLU A 190 0.98 6.63 8.71
CA GLU A 190 1.65 7.07 9.94
C GLU A 190 3.14 6.74 9.88
N THR A 191 3.99 7.78 10.00
CA THR A 191 5.45 7.65 9.85
C THR A 191 6.05 6.63 10.81
N SER A 192 5.61 6.63 12.06
CA SER A 192 6.12 5.71 13.09
C SER A 192 5.83 4.24 12.78
N LEU A 193 4.64 3.96 12.23
CA LEU A 193 4.28 2.61 11.79
C LEU A 193 5.18 2.15 10.65
N PHE A 194 5.34 2.97 9.61
CA PHE A 194 6.18 2.59 8.46
C PHE A 194 7.65 2.49 8.81
N SER A 195 8.18 3.38 9.66
CA SER A 195 9.56 3.27 10.15
C SER A 195 9.81 1.91 10.82
N ARG A 196 8.90 1.48 11.72
CA ARG A 196 9.00 0.19 12.39
C ARG A 196 8.88 -1.00 11.43
N LEU A 197 7.93 -0.93 10.49
CA LEU A 197 7.75 -2.01 9.51
C LEU A 197 8.93 -2.15 8.56
N LEU A 198 9.53 -1.04 8.13
CA LEU A 198 10.67 -1.04 7.23
C LEU A 198 11.97 -1.51 7.90
N GLU A 199 12.09 -1.38 9.23
CA GLU A 199 13.19 -2.01 9.96
C GLU A 199 13.18 -3.54 9.83
N GLY A 200 12.04 -4.13 9.46
CA GLY A 200 11.93 -5.57 9.28
C GLY A 200 12.07 -6.36 10.58
N LYS A 201 11.91 -5.69 11.72
CA LYS A 201 12.03 -6.26 13.07
C LYS A 201 10.70 -6.02 13.80
N GLY A 202 10.34 -6.94 14.69
CA GLY A 202 9.11 -6.82 15.47
C GLY A 202 8.15 -8.00 15.27
N GLU A 203 7.09 -8.00 16.05
CA GLU A 203 6.08 -9.06 16.05
C GLU A 203 5.32 -9.15 14.72
N GLU A 204 5.22 -8.03 13.99
CA GLU A 204 4.56 -7.99 12.68
C GLU A 204 5.22 -8.96 11.69
N TRP A 205 6.53 -9.17 11.81
CA TRP A 205 7.33 -10.03 10.93
C TRP A 205 7.55 -11.45 11.48
N THR A 206 6.95 -11.78 12.61
CA THR A 206 7.12 -13.09 13.25
C THR A 206 5.92 -13.98 12.94
N ARG A 207 6.14 -15.19 12.43
CA ARG A 207 5.10 -16.21 12.30
C ARG A 207 4.87 -16.89 13.67
N HIS A 208 3.62 -17.01 14.05
CA HIS A 208 3.20 -17.72 15.27
C HIS A 208 2.79 -19.14 14.95
#